data_44b70642cfeb41ac501215e384753160
#
_entry.id   44b70642cfeb41ac501215e384753160
#
_cell.length_a   1.000
_cell.length_b   1.000
_cell.length_c   1.000
_cell.angle_alpha   90.00
_cell.angle_beta   90.00
_cell.angle_gamma   90.00
#
_symmetry.space_group_name_H-M   'P 1'
#
loop_
_entity.id
_entity.type
_entity.pdbx_description
1 polymer ?
#
loop_
_entity_poly.entity_id
_entity_poly.type
_entity_poly.pdbx_seq_one_letter_code
_entity_poly.pdbx_strand_id
1 'polypeptide(L)'
;SIEIPWYRIAPDGAWYERTNYWGYLLTHLTLFMSSYRSVMGEPFGEDYMGMDKYAYFQAYFQGPDGLPNNFHDADETFAENAGQFYMAKIYGDTSLMLYRINQMDEYNIKPGIFDIMWCDAGLTPGSTSIELDNSKYFGETEFVAVRENWNSDDSAWLSFHGGYSNNAHDHIDKGT
;
A
#
# COMPACT_ATOMS: atom_id res chain seq x y z
N SER A 1 27.28 -1.22 5.44
CA SER A 1 25.95 -0.91 5.98
C SER A 1 24.93 -1.13 4.88
N ILE A 2 23.90 -1.91 5.14
CA ILE A 2 22.75 -1.97 4.26
C ILE A 2 21.99 -0.67 4.53
N GLU A 3 22.18 0.32 3.69
CA GLU A 3 21.31 1.51 3.72
C GLU A 3 19.99 1.10 3.09
N ILE A 4 19.05 0.69 3.93
CA ILE A 4 17.67 0.50 3.50
C ILE A 4 17.12 1.91 3.24
N PRO A 5 16.40 2.14 2.14
CA PRO A 5 15.92 3.47 1.79
C PRO A 5 14.73 3.92 2.64
N TRP A 6 14.79 3.67 3.95
CA TRP A 6 13.76 4.08 4.91
C TRP A 6 13.45 5.56 4.82
N TYR A 7 14.46 6.38 4.57
CA TYR A 7 14.30 7.82 4.42
C TYR A 7 13.46 8.24 3.21
N ARG A 8 13.15 7.31 2.33
CA ARG A 8 12.25 7.54 1.19
C ARG A 8 10.79 7.16 1.45
N ILE A 9 10.54 6.46 2.54
CA ILE A 9 9.17 6.25 3.03
C ILE A 9 8.81 7.50 3.81
N ALA A 10 7.85 8.26 3.31
CA ALA A 10 7.41 9.48 3.99
C ALA A 10 6.71 9.15 5.33
N PRO A 11 6.73 10.04 6.31
CA PRO A 11 6.09 9.83 7.61
C PRO A 11 4.59 9.54 7.55
N ASP A 12 3.95 9.91 6.45
CA ASP A 12 2.53 9.65 6.15
C ASP A 12 2.30 8.34 5.36
N GLY A 13 3.38 7.58 5.11
CA GLY A 13 3.36 6.32 4.38
C GLY A 13 3.48 6.46 2.85
N ALA A 14 3.64 7.68 2.34
CA ALA A 14 3.76 7.90 0.91
C ALA A 14 5.08 7.36 0.32
N TRP A 15 5.03 7.04 -0.97
CA TRP A 15 6.19 6.65 -1.76
C TRP A 15 6.37 7.57 -2.97
N TYR A 16 7.57 8.11 -3.16
CA TYR A 16 7.84 9.11 -4.18
C TYR A 16 7.73 8.59 -5.62
N GLU A 17 7.99 7.30 -5.85
CA GLU A 17 7.98 6.68 -7.19
C GLU A 17 6.64 6.01 -7.57
N ARG A 18 5.56 6.29 -6.83
CA ARG A 18 4.17 5.88 -7.08
C ARG A 18 3.88 4.38 -6.88
N THR A 19 2.71 3.95 -7.37
CA THR A 19 2.11 2.66 -6.97
C THR A 19 2.87 1.44 -7.45
N ASN A 20 3.43 1.43 -8.66
CA ASN A 20 4.16 0.27 -9.18
C ASN A 20 5.47 0.04 -8.42
N TYR A 21 6.28 1.09 -8.27
CA TYR A 21 7.54 1.00 -7.52
C TYR A 21 7.30 0.88 -6.01
N TRP A 22 6.17 1.40 -5.50
CA TRP A 22 5.71 1.12 -4.16
C TRP A 22 5.51 -0.39 -3.95
N GLY A 23 4.80 -1.06 -4.87
CA GLY A 23 4.55 -2.50 -4.81
C GLY A 23 5.85 -3.32 -4.89
N TYR A 24 6.78 -2.89 -5.75
CA TYR A 24 8.10 -3.49 -5.86
C TYR A 24 8.86 -3.38 -4.53
N LEU A 25 8.93 -2.20 -3.95
CA LEU A 25 9.60 -2.00 -2.66
C LEU A 25 8.90 -2.79 -1.55
N LEU A 26 7.58 -2.74 -1.43
CA LEU A 26 6.83 -3.45 -0.39
C LEU A 26 7.13 -4.95 -0.43
N THR A 27 7.16 -5.55 -1.62
CA THR A 27 7.51 -6.97 -1.79
C THR A 27 8.90 -7.28 -1.23
N HIS A 28 9.92 -6.55 -1.64
CA HIS A 28 11.30 -6.81 -1.21
C HIS A 28 11.53 -6.50 0.26
N LEU A 29 10.89 -5.45 0.74
CA LEU A 29 10.92 -5.03 2.12
C LEU A 29 10.34 -6.10 3.05
N THR A 30 9.14 -6.59 2.74
CA THR A 30 8.46 -7.61 3.56
C THR A 30 9.16 -8.96 3.50
N LEU A 31 9.74 -9.33 2.35
CA LEU A 31 10.61 -10.50 2.24
C LEU A 31 11.82 -10.38 3.15
N PHE A 32 12.47 -9.22 3.17
CA PHE A 32 13.62 -8.98 4.03
C PHE A 32 13.20 -8.99 5.52
N MET A 33 12.18 -8.23 5.90
CA MET A 33 11.70 -8.14 7.29
C MET A 33 11.28 -9.51 7.83
N SER A 34 10.50 -10.27 7.06
CA SER A 34 10.05 -11.61 7.46
C SER A 34 11.21 -12.60 7.59
N SER A 35 12.19 -12.54 6.68
CA SER A 35 13.40 -13.37 6.74
C SER A 35 14.28 -13.01 7.94
N TYR A 36 14.49 -11.73 8.17
CA TYR A 36 15.25 -11.23 9.31
C TYR A 36 14.60 -11.69 10.63
N ARG A 37 13.31 -11.46 10.80
CA ARG A 37 12.57 -11.90 11.98
C ARG A 37 12.66 -13.42 12.18
N SER A 38 12.58 -14.21 11.09
CA SER A 38 12.69 -15.66 11.17
C SER A 38 14.06 -16.14 11.66
N VAL A 39 15.12 -15.46 11.25
CA VAL A 39 16.51 -15.85 11.58
C VAL A 39 16.96 -15.27 12.92
N MET A 40 16.69 -14.00 13.16
CA MET A 40 17.18 -13.26 14.32
C MET A 40 16.25 -13.34 15.53
N GLY A 41 14.96 -13.70 15.32
CA GLY A 41 13.95 -13.77 16.38
C GLY A 41 13.41 -12.42 16.84
N GLU A 42 13.81 -11.33 16.19
CA GLU A 42 13.43 -9.97 16.56
C GLU A 42 12.96 -9.16 15.34
N PRO A 43 12.13 -8.13 15.53
CA PRO A 43 11.68 -7.26 14.45
C PRO A 43 12.81 -6.42 13.87
N PHE A 44 12.66 -5.97 12.62
CA PHE A 44 13.56 -5.03 11.98
C PHE A 44 12.77 -3.99 11.20
N GLY A 45 12.90 -2.73 11.60
CA GLY A 45 12.34 -1.58 10.88
C GLY A 45 10.83 -1.40 11.02
N GLU A 46 10.17 -2.22 11.83
CA GLU A 46 8.72 -2.13 12.05
C GLU A 46 8.33 -0.85 12.81
N ASP A 47 9.24 -0.28 13.56
CA ASP A 47 9.07 0.96 14.33
C ASP A 47 9.47 2.21 13.54
N TYR A 48 9.84 2.07 12.26
CA TYR A 48 10.17 3.21 11.43
C TYR A 48 8.93 4.06 11.14
N MET A 49 9.09 5.39 11.25
CA MET A 49 8.01 6.34 11.08
C MET A 49 7.35 6.24 9.70
N GLY A 50 6.04 6.03 9.66
CA GLY A 50 5.26 5.86 8.43
C GLY A 50 5.19 4.42 7.90
N MET A 51 5.92 3.48 8.50
CA MET A 51 5.91 2.08 8.04
C MET A 51 4.53 1.44 8.23
N ASP A 52 3.85 1.74 9.31
CA ASP A 52 2.49 1.30 9.60
C ASP A 52 1.46 1.77 8.55
N LYS A 53 1.73 2.90 7.90
CA LYS A 53 0.86 3.51 6.89
C LYS A 53 1.27 3.16 5.46
N TYR A 54 2.51 2.71 5.28
CA TYR A 54 3.08 2.47 3.95
C TYR A 54 2.25 1.49 3.12
N ALA A 55 1.71 0.44 3.73
CA ALA A 55 0.94 -0.58 3.04
C ALA A 55 -0.42 -0.09 2.51
N TYR A 56 -0.91 1.06 2.98
CA TYR A 56 -2.14 1.68 2.51
C TYR A 56 -1.97 2.62 1.32
N PHE A 57 -0.75 3.01 0.97
CA PHE A 57 -0.52 4.00 -0.07
C PHE A 57 -1.25 3.66 -1.37
N GLN A 58 -1.12 2.42 -1.84
CA GLN A 58 -1.81 1.95 -3.05
C GLN A 58 -3.34 2.04 -2.93
N ALA A 59 -3.91 1.72 -1.77
CA ALA A 59 -5.36 1.71 -1.59
C ALA A 59 -5.99 3.06 -1.92
N TYR A 60 -5.34 4.16 -1.54
CA TYR A 60 -5.81 5.50 -1.83
C TYR A 60 -5.75 5.87 -3.32
N PHE A 61 -4.82 5.26 -4.06
CA PHE A 61 -4.60 5.53 -5.49
C PHE A 61 -5.17 4.44 -6.40
N GLN A 62 -6.05 3.62 -5.88
CA GLN A 62 -6.85 2.64 -6.61
C GLN A 62 -8.30 3.10 -6.66
N GLY A 63 -8.88 3.18 -7.86
CA GLY A 63 -10.28 3.54 -8.07
C GLY A 63 -11.26 2.49 -7.51
N PRO A 64 -12.55 2.79 -7.48
CA PRO A 64 -13.58 1.82 -7.11
C PRO A 64 -13.66 0.63 -8.08
N ASP A 65 -13.23 0.83 -9.31
CA ASP A 65 -13.07 -0.20 -10.35
C ASP A 65 -11.82 -1.08 -10.15
N GLY A 66 -11.05 -0.83 -9.09
CA GLY A 66 -9.84 -1.56 -8.74
C GLY A 66 -8.61 -1.19 -9.55
N LEU A 67 -8.72 -0.31 -10.52
CA LEU A 67 -7.58 0.13 -11.30
C LEU A 67 -6.80 1.22 -10.57
N PRO A 68 -5.47 1.14 -10.54
CA PRO A 68 -4.64 2.20 -10.00
C PRO A 68 -4.69 3.42 -10.94
N ASN A 69 -4.48 4.62 -10.36
CA ASN A 69 -4.18 5.76 -11.19
C ASN A 69 -2.85 5.54 -11.93
N ASN A 70 -2.76 6.07 -13.13
CA ASN A 70 -1.61 5.90 -14.02
C ASN A 70 -0.64 7.09 -13.98
N PHE A 71 -0.43 7.71 -12.83
CA PHE A 71 0.59 8.75 -12.69
C PHE A 71 1.99 8.18 -12.92
N HIS A 72 2.82 8.93 -13.65
CA HIS A 72 4.21 8.58 -13.98
C HIS A 72 4.32 7.24 -14.73
N ASP A 73 5.24 6.37 -14.33
CA ASP A 73 5.44 5.03 -14.89
C ASP A 73 4.45 3.97 -14.33
N ALA A 74 3.34 4.39 -13.70
CA ALA A 74 2.37 3.44 -13.21
C ALA A 74 1.56 2.83 -14.35
N ASP A 75 1.39 1.50 -14.32
CA ASP A 75 0.50 0.78 -15.20
C ASP A 75 -0.95 0.87 -14.74
N GLU A 76 -1.88 0.72 -15.65
CA GLU A 76 -3.31 0.52 -15.37
C GLU A 76 -3.61 -0.92 -14.91
N THR A 77 -2.58 -1.68 -14.54
CA THR A 77 -2.74 -3.05 -14.08
C THR A 77 -2.75 -3.11 -12.57
N PHE A 78 -3.56 -4.02 -12.04
CA PHE A 78 -3.63 -4.26 -10.62
C PHE A 78 -2.28 -4.76 -10.07
N ALA A 79 -1.72 -4.04 -9.10
CA ALA A 79 -0.49 -4.45 -8.42
C ALA A 79 -0.81 -5.39 -7.26
N GLU A 80 -0.70 -6.70 -7.49
CA GLU A 80 -0.80 -7.69 -6.43
C GLU A 80 0.35 -7.53 -5.43
N ASN A 81 0.04 -7.53 -4.15
CA ASN A 81 1.10 -7.45 -3.14
C ASN A 81 0.78 -8.22 -1.85
N ALA A 82 1.30 -9.43 -1.72
CA ALA A 82 1.20 -10.24 -0.51
C ALA A 82 1.83 -9.56 0.72
N GLY A 83 2.73 -8.61 0.51
CA GLY A 83 3.34 -7.81 1.58
C GLY A 83 2.31 -7.06 2.43
N GLN A 84 1.13 -6.77 1.89
CA GLN A 84 0.03 -6.18 2.66
C GLN A 84 -0.45 -7.12 3.79
N PHE A 85 -0.48 -8.44 3.57
CA PHE A 85 -0.77 -9.41 4.64
C PHE A 85 0.31 -9.42 5.71
N TYR A 86 1.59 -9.34 5.33
CA TYR A 86 2.68 -9.23 6.30
C TYR A 86 2.53 -7.99 7.17
N MET A 87 2.29 -6.83 6.55
CA MET A 87 2.10 -5.58 7.27
C MET A 87 0.86 -5.61 8.17
N ALA A 88 -0.26 -6.12 7.66
CA ALA A 88 -1.48 -6.32 8.47
C ALA A 88 -1.19 -7.16 9.72
N LYS A 89 -0.45 -8.26 9.56
CA LYS A 89 -0.07 -9.16 10.65
C LYS A 89 0.79 -8.49 11.70
N ILE A 90 1.86 -7.80 11.31
CA ILE A 90 2.80 -7.21 12.29
C ILE A 90 2.22 -6.03 13.06
N TYR A 91 1.28 -5.30 12.45
CA TYR A 91 0.61 -4.17 13.09
C TYR A 91 -0.77 -4.51 13.70
N GLY A 92 -1.24 -5.74 13.53
CA GLY A 92 -2.58 -6.14 13.98
C GLY A 92 -3.70 -5.41 13.24
N ASP A 93 -3.47 -5.06 11.98
CA ASP A 93 -4.36 -4.20 11.19
C ASP A 93 -5.41 -5.01 10.43
N THR A 94 -6.62 -5.07 10.99
CA THR A 94 -7.73 -5.81 10.41
C THR A 94 -8.32 -5.15 9.16
N SER A 95 -8.23 -3.82 9.03
CA SER A 95 -8.71 -3.11 7.83
C SER A 95 -7.82 -3.39 6.63
N LEU A 96 -6.50 -3.41 6.81
CA LEU A 96 -5.56 -3.78 5.76
C LEU A 96 -5.71 -5.25 5.35
N MET A 97 -5.93 -6.13 6.33
CA MET A 97 -6.23 -7.54 6.07
C MET A 97 -7.48 -7.69 5.20
N LEU A 98 -8.57 -7.01 5.58
CA LEU A 98 -9.82 -7.04 4.86
C LEU A 98 -9.67 -6.45 3.44
N TYR A 99 -8.96 -5.33 3.31
CA TYR A 99 -8.68 -4.72 2.01
C TYR A 99 -8.02 -5.72 1.05
N ARG A 100 -6.98 -6.42 1.52
CA ARG A 100 -6.29 -7.42 0.68
C ARG A 100 -7.18 -8.62 0.35
N ILE A 101 -7.98 -9.12 1.29
CA ILE A 101 -8.92 -10.22 1.04
C ILE A 101 -9.95 -9.81 -0.02
N ASN A 102 -10.56 -8.62 0.12
CA ASN A 102 -11.53 -8.12 -0.85
C ASN A 102 -10.94 -8.00 -2.25
N GLN A 103 -9.71 -7.51 -2.37
CA GLN A 103 -9.01 -7.47 -3.65
C GLN A 103 -8.85 -8.85 -4.27
N MET A 104 -8.45 -9.85 -3.47
CA MET A 104 -8.28 -11.21 -3.97
C MET A 104 -9.60 -11.81 -4.45
N ASP A 105 -10.67 -11.59 -3.73
CA ASP A 105 -12.00 -12.09 -4.09
C ASP A 105 -12.54 -11.39 -5.35
N GLU A 106 -12.46 -10.06 -5.40
CA GLU A 106 -12.98 -9.24 -6.50
C GLU A 106 -12.27 -9.54 -7.83
N TYR A 107 -10.94 -9.63 -7.81
CA TYR A 107 -10.14 -9.88 -9.02
C TYR A 107 -9.84 -11.36 -9.24
N ASN A 108 -10.46 -12.28 -8.47
CA ASN A 108 -10.24 -13.73 -8.55
C ASN A 108 -8.74 -14.10 -8.49
N ILE A 109 -8.00 -13.40 -7.62
CA ILE A 109 -6.57 -13.63 -7.41
C ILE A 109 -6.38 -14.90 -6.58
N LYS A 110 -5.63 -15.85 -7.12
CA LYS A 110 -5.30 -17.06 -6.37
C LYS A 110 -4.17 -16.78 -5.39
N PRO A 111 -4.30 -17.22 -4.12
CA PRO A 111 -3.24 -17.04 -3.15
C PRO A 111 -1.91 -17.62 -3.61
N GLY A 112 -0.87 -16.79 -3.63
CA GLY A 112 0.49 -17.26 -3.76
C GLY A 112 1.05 -17.76 -2.42
N ILE A 113 2.29 -18.27 -2.45
CA ILE A 113 2.91 -18.84 -1.25
C ILE A 113 3.04 -17.80 -0.12
N PHE A 114 3.34 -16.56 -0.45
CA PHE A 114 3.49 -15.49 0.54
C PHE A 114 2.15 -15.00 1.08
N ASP A 115 1.08 -15.01 0.29
CA ASP A 115 -0.27 -14.75 0.80
C ASP A 115 -0.64 -15.78 1.89
N ILE A 116 -0.34 -17.06 1.65
CA ILE A 116 -0.62 -18.13 2.61
C ILE A 116 0.27 -18.02 3.87
N MET A 117 1.55 -17.69 3.71
CA MET A 117 2.50 -17.58 4.82
C MET A 117 2.24 -16.39 5.72
N TRP A 118 1.79 -15.28 5.14
CA TRP A 118 1.66 -14.00 5.85
C TRP A 118 0.24 -13.69 6.27
N CYS A 119 -0.77 -14.29 5.64
CA CYS A 119 -2.15 -14.17 6.11
C CYS A 119 -2.26 -14.76 7.53
N ASP A 120 -2.74 -13.94 8.47
CA ASP A 120 -2.94 -14.35 9.85
C ASP A 120 -4.41 -14.73 10.08
N ALA A 121 -4.69 -16.02 10.13
CA ALA A 121 -6.05 -16.53 10.39
C ALA A 121 -6.58 -16.14 11.80
N GLY A 122 -5.69 -15.74 12.72
CA GLY A 122 -6.05 -15.22 14.03
C GLY A 122 -6.46 -13.74 14.01
N LEU A 123 -6.08 -13.01 12.95
CA LEU A 123 -6.44 -11.61 12.76
C LEU A 123 -7.79 -11.54 12.04
N THR A 124 -8.86 -11.74 12.78
CA THR A 124 -10.22 -11.70 12.22
C THR A 124 -10.70 -10.26 12.13
N PRO A 125 -11.09 -9.76 10.95
CA PRO A 125 -11.69 -8.43 10.83
C PRO A 125 -12.93 -8.31 11.73
N GLY A 126 -12.99 -7.26 12.54
CA GLY A 126 -14.15 -6.98 13.39
C GLY A 126 -15.36 -6.43 12.63
N SER A 127 -15.15 -6.08 11.36
CA SER A 127 -16.13 -5.52 10.43
C SER A 127 -15.94 -6.17 9.06
N THR A 128 -16.97 -6.17 8.24
CA THR A 128 -16.89 -6.49 6.80
C THR A 128 -16.64 -5.24 5.95
N SER A 129 -16.50 -4.10 6.59
CA SER A 129 -16.29 -2.80 5.95
C SER A 129 -14.85 -2.32 6.16
N ILE A 130 -14.27 -1.75 5.14
CA ILE A 130 -12.97 -1.07 5.21
C ILE A 130 -13.18 0.26 5.93
N GLU A 131 -12.42 0.48 7.00
CA GLU A 131 -12.47 1.68 7.83
C GLU A 131 -11.23 2.53 7.60
N LEU A 132 -11.21 3.24 6.47
CA LEU A 132 -10.19 4.22 6.12
C LEU A 132 -10.82 5.60 5.95
N ASP A 133 -10.03 6.64 6.17
CA ASP A 133 -10.45 8.01 5.88
C ASP A 133 -10.85 8.16 4.42
N ASN A 134 -11.97 8.81 4.14
CA ASN A 134 -12.44 9.05 2.78
C ASN A 134 -11.57 10.05 2.00
N SER A 135 -10.70 10.77 2.68
CA SER A 135 -9.76 11.69 2.05
C SER A 135 -8.38 11.57 2.69
N LYS A 136 -7.35 11.61 1.87
CA LYS A 136 -5.97 11.56 2.33
C LYS A 136 -5.11 12.55 1.55
N TYR A 137 -4.39 13.39 2.29
CA TYR A 137 -3.31 14.22 1.76
C TYR A 137 -1.97 13.65 2.20
N PHE A 138 -1.14 13.35 1.25
CA PHE A 138 0.23 12.91 1.45
C PHE A 138 1.15 14.11 1.26
N GLY A 139 1.50 14.77 2.37
CA GLY A 139 2.16 16.07 2.37
C GLY A 139 3.55 16.09 1.77
N GLU A 140 4.33 15.02 1.99
CA GLU A 140 5.71 14.93 1.49
C GLU A 140 5.77 14.71 -0.04
N THR A 141 4.75 14.11 -0.61
CA THR A 141 4.67 13.83 -2.05
C THR A 141 3.65 14.71 -2.76
N GLU A 142 2.91 15.53 -2.01
CA GLU A 142 1.85 16.42 -2.49
C GLU A 142 0.78 15.71 -3.33
N PHE A 143 0.39 14.51 -2.89
CA PHE A 143 -0.74 13.76 -3.44
C PHE A 143 -1.99 13.92 -2.59
N VAL A 144 -3.11 13.94 -3.27
CA VAL A 144 -4.44 13.88 -2.66
C VAL A 144 -5.22 12.73 -3.26
N ALA A 145 -5.92 12.01 -2.42
CA ALA A 145 -6.96 11.08 -2.83
C ALA A 145 -8.23 11.37 -2.03
N VAL A 146 -9.36 11.36 -2.70
CA VAL A 146 -10.69 11.57 -2.11
C VAL A 146 -11.63 10.53 -2.66
N ARG A 147 -12.38 9.88 -1.76
CA ARG A 147 -13.36 8.85 -2.10
C ARG A 147 -14.66 9.11 -1.35
N GLU A 148 -15.78 8.90 -1.99
CA GLU A 148 -17.08 9.02 -1.35
C GLU A 148 -17.33 7.89 -0.35
N ASN A 149 -16.99 6.66 -0.73
CA ASN A 149 -17.23 5.46 0.08
C ASN A 149 -16.20 4.37 -0.27
N TRP A 150 -15.70 3.66 0.74
CA TRP A 150 -14.77 2.53 0.58
C TRP A 150 -15.46 1.19 0.27
N ASN A 151 -16.76 1.12 0.47
CA ASN A 151 -17.51 -0.13 0.44
C ASN A 151 -18.57 -0.14 -0.68
N SER A 152 -18.29 0.58 -1.78
CA SER A 152 -19.17 0.66 -2.95
C SER A 152 -18.37 0.85 -4.23
N ASP A 153 -18.64 -0.01 -5.22
CA ASP A 153 -18.00 0.05 -6.54
C ASP A 153 -18.50 1.25 -7.38
N ASP A 154 -19.68 1.79 -7.04
CA ASP A 154 -20.25 3.00 -7.66
C ASP A 154 -19.77 4.30 -6.99
N SER A 155 -18.79 4.23 -6.08
CA SER A 155 -18.29 5.37 -5.33
C SER A 155 -17.54 6.35 -6.23
N ALA A 156 -17.83 7.64 -6.08
CA ALA A 156 -17.00 8.67 -6.69
C ALA A 156 -15.59 8.66 -6.07
N TRP A 157 -14.58 8.77 -6.91
CA TRP A 157 -13.18 8.82 -6.51
C TRP A 157 -12.41 9.83 -7.35
N LEU A 158 -11.48 10.53 -6.70
CA LEU A 158 -10.58 11.49 -7.32
C LEU A 158 -9.20 11.32 -6.70
N SER A 159 -8.18 11.31 -7.53
CA SER A 159 -6.80 11.50 -7.10
C SER A 159 -6.17 12.66 -7.85
N PHE A 160 -5.27 13.37 -7.19
CA PHE A 160 -4.61 14.55 -7.74
C PHE A 160 -3.15 14.60 -7.30
N HIS A 161 -2.28 15.00 -8.23
CA HIS A 161 -0.86 15.21 -7.98
C HIS A 161 -0.47 16.68 -8.16
N GLY A 162 0.00 17.34 -7.10
CA GLY A 162 0.46 18.72 -7.10
C GLY A 162 1.97 18.90 -6.95
N GLY A 163 2.70 17.84 -6.65
CA GLY A 163 4.09 17.87 -6.18
C GLY A 163 5.16 18.05 -7.25
N TYR A 164 6.39 17.79 -6.85
CA TYR A 164 7.58 17.90 -7.72
C TYR A 164 7.64 16.74 -8.72
N SER A 165 8.05 17.05 -9.95
CA SER A 165 8.39 16.07 -11.00
C SER A 165 9.92 16.04 -11.19
N ASN A 166 10.66 15.67 -10.16
CA ASN A 166 12.14 15.64 -10.19
C ASN A 166 12.72 14.42 -9.45
N ASN A 167 11.92 13.37 -9.31
CA ASN A 167 12.38 12.09 -8.80
C ASN A 167 12.65 11.13 -9.96
N ALA A 168 13.30 10.01 -9.68
CA ALA A 168 13.41 8.92 -10.64
C ALA A 168 11.99 8.46 -11.04
N HIS A 169 11.79 8.15 -12.33
CA HIS A 169 10.52 7.73 -12.90
C HIS A 169 9.39 8.78 -12.87
N ASP A 170 9.72 10.06 -12.68
CA ASP A 170 8.73 11.14 -12.73
C ASP A 170 8.47 11.61 -14.17
N HIS A 171 7.19 11.88 -14.45
CA HIS A 171 6.73 12.58 -15.65
C HIS A 171 6.24 13.99 -15.31
N ILE A 172 5.97 14.81 -16.34
CA ILE A 172 5.42 16.17 -16.16
C ILE A 172 3.90 16.07 -16.18
N ASP A 173 3.33 15.44 -15.18
CA ASP A 173 1.89 15.23 -15.02
C ASP A 173 1.32 15.94 -13.77
N LYS A 174 1.94 17.09 -13.42
CA LYS A 174 1.43 17.98 -12.37
C LYS A 174 0.09 18.57 -12.75
N GLY A 175 -0.82 18.60 -11.79
CA GLY A 175 -2.16 19.15 -11.99
C GLY A 175 -3.09 18.19 -12.71
N THR A 176 -2.77 16.91 -12.70
CA THR A 176 -3.61 15.82 -13.22
C THR A 176 -4.27 15.05 -12.10
#